data_c180309439101b60357f33349bd133f0
#
_entry.id   c180309439101b60357f33349bd133f0
#
_cell.length_a   1.000
_cell.length_b   1.000
_cell.length_c   1.000
_cell.angle_alpha   90.00
_cell.angle_beta   90.00
_cell.angle_gamma   90.00
#
_symmetry.space_group_name_H-M   'P 1'
#
loop_
_entity.id
_entity.type
_entity.pdbx_description
1 polymer ?
#
loop_
_entity_poly.entity_id
_entity_poly.type
_entity_poly.pdbx_seq_one_letter_code
_entity_poly.pdbx_strand_id
1 'polypeptide(L)'
;GPWEYDFKTGNFIFSDEFYSIYGTSAVREGRIMSAEKYAAEFLYPDDAAKVNEEIERGLVCSADEYTARFERRIIRRDGEERTVTVLVKILKDETGQIIKWYGVNQDITDQKQAEEKLKHLVNEKEILLIELQHRVKNNLNIISSLLHLGIDKIADEKSRGIFSDAISRIHSMSHIYGQLYSSKDLEKFDLNYYIRNLANSIFRTYKINQNKNRLIIDVDNIGFDLKKMIPVGLILNELITNSIKFAFPEDMKGEIGVKICRAENDYIDIFYGDNGTGAPAGFDFEKDGKMGIQTVYSIGRHQLQGKADFKSENGLKCHISFHEKHYSQRI
;
A
#
# COMPACT_ATOMS: atom_id res chain seq x y z
N GLY A 1 -17.38 24.62 23.22
CA GLY A 1 -17.85 25.35 24.38
C GLY A 1 -16.75 26.10 25.09
N PRO A 2 -16.79 27.43 25.10
CA PRO A 2 -15.80 28.24 25.80
C PRO A 2 -16.00 28.25 27.31
N TRP A 3 -14.89 28.50 28.03
CA TRP A 3 -14.83 28.63 29.47
C TRP A 3 -13.70 29.58 29.89
N GLU A 4 -13.83 30.13 31.10
CA GLU A 4 -12.82 30.99 31.72
C GLU A 4 -12.61 30.58 33.19
N TYR A 5 -11.38 30.72 33.69
CA TYR A 5 -11.04 30.47 35.10
C TYR A 5 -10.65 31.77 35.79
N ASP A 6 -11.33 32.07 36.88
CA ASP A 6 -11.06 33.23 37.71
C ASP A 6 -10.17 32.85 38.88
N PHE A 7 -8.91 33.30 38.86
CA PHE A 7 -7.92 33.04 39.90
C PHE A 7 -8.24 33.66 41.25
N LYS A 8 -9.07 34.74 41.26
CA LYS A 8 -9.42 35.38 42.53
C LYS A 8 -10.40 34.57 43.34
N THR A 9 -11.31 33.93 42.66
CA THR A 9 -12.38 33.12 43.28
C THR A 9 -12.14 31.65 43.23
N GLY A 10 -11.18 31.17 42.43
CA GLY A 10 -10.90 29.73 42.23
C GLY A 10 -11.99 29.01 41.42
N ASN A 11 -12.78 29.73 40.66
CA ASN A 11 -13.95 29.17 39.96
C ASN A 11 -13.81 29.24 38.46
N PHE A 12 -14.42 28.28 37.80
CA PHE A 12 -14.68 28.30 36.38
C PHE A 12 -15.96 29.04 36.08
N ILE A 13 -15.98 29.73 34.93
CA ILE A 13 -17.16 30.34 34.31
C ILE A 13 -17.40 29.59 33.00
N PHE A 14 -18.55 28.92 32.91
CA PHE A 14 -18.89 28.07 31.77
C PHE A 14 -20.01 28.70 30.92
N SER A 15 -19.88 28.54 29.59
CA SER A 15 -20.93 28.94 28.65
C SER A 15 -22.01 27.84 28.51
N ASP A 16 -23.12 28.21 27.89
CA ASP A 16 -24.18 27.23 27.58
C ASP A 16 -23.70 26.17 26.56
N GLU A 17 -22.85 26.55 25.60
CA GLU A 17 -22.23 25.61 24.64
C GLU A 17 -21.27 24.66 25.34
N PHE A 18 -20.59 25.10 26.41
CA PHE A 18 -19.79 24.19 27.25
C PHE A 18 -20.67 23.14 27.89
N TYR A 19 -21.73 23.58 28.57
CA TYR A 19 -22.64 22.65 29.23
C TYR A 19 -23.36 21.69 28.30
N SER A 20 -23.63 22.10 27.04
CA SER A 20 -24.24 21.21 26.05
C SER A 20 -23.37 19.98 25.77
N ILE A 21 -22.04 20.13 25.74
CA ILE A 21 -21.09 19.00 25.61
C ILE A 21 -21.24 18.04 26.79
N TYR A 22 -21.48 18.56 27.98
CA TYR A 22 -21.60 17.80 29.22
C TYR A 22 -23.02 17.29 29.50
N GLY A 23 -23.95 17.46 28.56
CA GLY A 23 -25.32 16.96 28.68
C GLY A 23 -26.14 17.67 29.76
N THR A 24 -25.84 18.94 30.04
CA THR A 24 -26.52 19.76 31.02
C THR A 24 -26.67 21.21 30.57
N SER A 25 -27.02 22.14 31.44
CA SER A 25 -27.21 23.54 31.12
C SER A 25 -26.78 24.45 32.28
N ALA A 26 -26.47 25.74 31.94
CA ALA A 26 -26.17 26.73 32.95
C ALA A 26 -27.36 27.05 33.89
N VAL A 27 -28.57 26.79 33.48
CA VAL A 27 -29.75 26.92 34.35
C VAL A 27 -29.74 25.89 35.47
N ARG A 28 -29.30 24.66 35.16
CA ARG A 28 -29.23 23.57 36.14
C ARG A 28 -27.99 23.65 37.04
N GLU A 29 -26.82 23.90 36.48
CA GLU A 29 -25.54 23.82 37.19
C GLU A 29 -25.09 25.15 37.80
N GLY A 30 -25.62 26.30 37.31
CA GLY A 30 -25.06 27.59 37.50
C GLY A 30 -23.93 27.90 36.50
N ARG A 31 -23.73 29.20 36.20
CA ARG A 31 -22.64 29.62 35.30
C ARG A 31 -21.25 29.52 35.92
N ILE A 32 -21.19 29.49 37.26
CA ILE A 32 -19.97 29.47 38.05
C ILE A 32 -19.87 28.12 38.81
N MET A 33 -18.73 27.46 38.70
CA MET A 33 -18.49 26.19 39.37
C MET A 33 -17.05 26.13 39.89
N SER A 34 -16.86 25.62 41.10
CA SER A 34 -15.50 25.41 41.62
C SER A 34 -14.73 24.31 40.84
N ALA A 35 -13.42 24.46 40.78
CA ALA A 35 -12.54 23.49 40.12
C ALA A 35 -12.70 22.06 40.69
N GLU A 36 -12.85 21.96 42.00
CA GLU A 36 -13.04 20.68 42.71
C GLU A 36 -14.35 20.01 42.31
N LYS A 37 -15.46 20.78 42.29
CA LYS A 37 -16.76 20.26 41.88
C LYS A 37 -16.74 19.83 40.41
N TYR A 38 -16.15 20.64 39.53
CA TYR A 38 -16.01 20.30 38.12
C TYR A 38 -15.23 19.01 37.94
N ALA A 39 -14.08 18.85 38.62
CA ALA A 39 -13.26 17.66 38.52
C ALA A 39 -14.00 16.41 39.04
N ALA A 40 -14.69 16.52 40.16
CA ALA A 40 -15.41 15.40 40.77
C ALA A 40 -16.61 14.91 39.96
N GLU A 41 -17.29 15.83 39.26
CA GLU A 41 -18.56 15.52 38.61
C GLU A 41 -18.46 15.23 37.10
N PHE A 42 -17.41 15.73 36.44
CA PHE A 42 -17.34 15.69 34.98
C PHE A 42 -16.04 15.11 34.41
N LEU A 43 -14.96 15.04 35.20
CA LEU A 43 -13.72 14.42 34.71
C LEU A 43 -13.76 12.91 34.91
N TYR A 44 -13.20 12.22 33.91
CA TYR A 44 -12.90 10.81 34.06
C TYR A 44 -11.75 10.66 35.07
N PRO A 45 -11.86 9.80 36.10
CA PRO A 45 -10.91 9.75 37.20
C PRO A 45 -9.44 9.58 36.79
N ASP A 46 -9.16 8.71 35.82
CA ASP A 46 -7.80 8.44 35.35
C ASP A 46 -7.17 9.61 34.59
N ASP A 47 -7.98 10.55 34.08
CA ASP A 47 -7.49 11.68 33.28
C ASP A 47 -7.23 12.93 34.14
N ALA A 48 -7.60 12.89 35.43
CA ALA A 48 -7.41 14.03 36.35
C ALA A 48 -5.92 14.37 36.55
N ALA A 49 -5.03 13.37 36.61
CA ALA A 49 -3.60 13.56 36.71
C ALA A 49 -3.01 14.32 35.51
N LYS A 50 -3.43 13.96 34.29
CA LYS A 50 -2.98 14.61 33.05
C LYS A 50 -3.41 16.07 32.98
N VAL A 51 -4.62 16.38 33.48
CA VAL A 51 -5.13 17.76 33.54
C VAL A 51 -4.27 18.58 34.49
N ASN A 52 -3.93 18.04 35.67
CA ASN A 52 -3.09 18.73 36.63
C ASN A 52 -1.68 19.01 36.08
N GLU A 53 -1.06 18.03 35.40
CA GLU A 53 0.24 18.22 34.75
C GLU A 53 0.23 19.36 33.73
N GLU A 54 -0.81 19.46 32.90
CA GLU A 54 -0.92 20.54 31.91
C GLU A 54 -1.16 21.90 32.57
N ILE A 55 -1.91 21.94 33.65
CA ILE A 55 -2.09 23.14 34.46
C ILE A 55 -0.74 23.60 35.03
N GLU A 56 0.01 22.69 35.66
CA GLU A 56 1.32 23.00 36.26
C GLU A 56 2.31 23.50 35.21
N ARG A 57 2.34 22.88 34.01
CA ARG A 57 3.19 23.34 32.90
C ARG A 57 2.87 24.78 32.49
N GLY A 58 1.58 25.11 32.41
CA GLY A 58 1.15 26.46 32.06
C GLY A 58 1.50 27.50 33.11
N LEU A 59 1.43 27.12 34.42
CA LEU A 59 1.76 28.01 35.54
C LEU A 59 3.27 28.29 35.60
N VAL A 60 4.12 27.31 35.32
CA VAL A 60 5.58 27.42 35.37
C VAL A 60 6.19 28.02 34.10
N CYS A 61 5.45 28.05 33.00
CA CYS A 61 5.93 28.61 31.70
C CYS A 61 6.31 30.09 31.88
N SER A 62 7.52 30.46 31.48
CA SER A 62 8.03 31.85 31.59
C SER A 62 7.56 32.78 30.46
N ALA A 63 6.86 32.27 29.44
CA ALA A 63 6.35 33.07 28.33
C ALA A 63 5.11 33.89 28.74
N ASP A 64 4.94 35.04 28.10
CA ASP A 64 3.79 35.92 28.33
C ASP A 64 2.45 35.26 27.92
N GLU A 65 2.51 34.30 27.02
CA GLU A 65 1.37 33.51 26.55
C GLU A 65 1.73 32.02 26.56
N TYR A 66 0.86 31.19 27.14
CA TYR A 66 0.93 29.73 27.05
C TYR A 66 -0.31 29.20 26.36
N THR A 67 -0.11 28.32 25.38
CA THR A 67 -1.20 27.64 24.70
C THR A 67 -0.94 26.13 24.71
N ALA A 68 -1.92 25.36 25.16
CA ALA A 68 -1.86 23.90 25.14
C ALA A 68 -3.12 23.32 24.51
N ARG A 69 -2.93 22.17 23.84
CA ARG A 69 -4.02 21.37 23.30
C ARG A 69 -3.82 19.92 23.77
N PHE A 70 -4.84 19.37 24.41
CA PHE A 70 -4.84 18.00 24.88
C PHE A 70 -6.22 17.39 24.85
N GLU A 71 -6.28 16.07 24.87
CA GLU A 71 -7.52 15.30 24.86
C GLU A 71 -7.74 14.68 26.24
N ARG A 72 -9.00 14.60 26.64
CA ARG A 72 -9.41 13.94 27.88
C ARG A 72 -10.81 13.37 27.75
N ARG A 73 -11.11 12.40 28.60
CA ARG A 73 -12.46 11.85 28.74
C ARG A 73 -13.25 12.65 29.78
N ILE A 74 -14.51 12.78 29.52
CA ILE A 74 -15.47 13.39 30.43
C ILE A 74 -16.66 12.46 30.63
N ILE A 75 -17.35 12.63 31.76
CA ILE A 75 -18.59 11.95 32.07
C ILE A 75 -19.72 12.97 32.01
N ARG A 76 -20.68 12.76 31.14
CA ARG A 76 -21.86 13.60 31.01
C ARG A 76 -22.84 13.38 32.16
N ARG A 77 -23.80 14.28 32.33
CA ARG A 77 -24.87 14.16 33.32
C ARG A 77 -25.78 12.95 33.13
N ASP A 78 -25.90 12.42 31.93
CA ASP A 78 -26.63 11.18 31.63
C ASP A 78 -25.77 9.90 31.83
N GLY A 79 -24.52 10.05 32.28
CA GLY A 79 -23.57 8.96 32.49
C GLY A 79 -22.80 8.53 31.24
N GLU A 80 -23.04 9.16 30.08
CA GLU A 80 -22.34 8.87 28.86
C GLU A 80 -20.89 9.38 28.92
N GLU A 81 -19.94 8.53 28.54
CA GLU A 81 -18.54 8.93 28.38
C GLU A 81 -18.34 9.62 27.02
N ARG A 82 -17.66 10.75 27.02
CA ARG A 82 -17.26 11.50 25.84
C ARG A 82 -15.79 11.85 25.87
N THR A 83 -15.19 11.96 24.70
CA THR A 83 -13.83 12.46 24.53
C THR A 83 -13.88 13.90 24.05
N VAL A 84 -13.23 14.79 24.77
CA VAL A 84 -13.12 16.20 24.39
C VAL A 84 -11.68 16.59 24.13
N THR A 85 -11.45 17.41 23.12
CA THR A 85 -10.20 18.16 22.98
C THR A 85 -10.36 19.50 23.71
N VAL A 86 -9.38 19.85 24.50
CA VAL A 86 -9.31 21.09 25.27
C VAL A 86 -8.21 21.93 24.68
N LEU A 87 -8.54 23.16 24.27
CA LEU A 87 -7.58 24.19 23.93
C LEU A 87 -7.56 25.19 25.07
N VAL A 88 -6.39 25.34 25.69
CA VAL A 88 -6.18 26.24 26.86
C VAL A 88 -5.27 27.39 26.44
N LYS A 89 -5.59 28.57 26.94
CA LYS A 89 -4.77 29.78 26.78
C LYS A 89 -4.59 30.47 28.13
N ILE A 90 -3.35 30.78 28.49
CA ILE A 90 -2.97 31.51 29.70
C ILE A 90 -2.24 32.76 29.28
N LEU A 91 -2.71 33.92 29.72
CA LEU A 91 -2.06 35.21 29.49
C LEU A 91 -1.48 35.71 30.81
N LYS A 92 -0.26 36.26 30.74
CA LYS A 92 0.46 36.87 31.87
C LYS A 92 0.74 38.34 31.59
N ASP A 93 0.87 39.14 32.64
CA ASP A 93 1.34 40.51 32.56
C ASP A 93 2.86 40.61 32.50
N GLU A 94 3.39 41.83 32.41
CA GLU A 94 4.83 42.13 32.37
C GLU A 94 5.58 41.66 33.63
N THR A 95 4.85 41.39 34.73
CA THR A 95 5.38 40.91 36.00
C THR A 95 5.37 39.36 36.10
N GLY A 96 4.82 38.67 35.10
CA GLY A 96 4.62 37.23 35.07
C GLY A 96 3.37 36.75 35.82
N GLN A 97 2.53 37.66 36.31
CA GLN A 97 1.25 37.28 36.92
C GLN A 97 0.23 36.90 35.88
N ILE A 98 -0.58 35.87 36.15
CA ILE A 98 -1.63 35.42 35.24
C ILE A 98 -2.78 36.44 35.27
N ILE A 99 -3.04 37.05 34.09
CA ILE A 99 -4.15 37.98 33.88
C ILE A 99 -5.41 37.18 33.56
N LYS A 100 -5.28 36.17 32.71
CA LYS A 100 -6.43 35.44 32.19
C LYS A 100 -6.07 34.01 31.89
N TRP A 101 -6.97 33.10 32.25
CA TRP A 101 -6.92 31.70 31.88
C TRP A 101 -8.27 31.30 31.31
N TYR A 102 -8.28 30.86 30.06
CA TYR A 102 -9.50 30.52 29.35
C TYR A 102 -9.25 29.41 28.36
N GLY A 103 -10.33 28.79 27.88
CA GLY A 103 -10.21 27.70 26.92
C GLY A 103 -11.51 27.37 26.22
N VAL A 104 -11.40 26.39 25.34
CA VAL A 104 -12.51 25.83 24.58
C VAL A 104 -12.45 24.34 24.63
N ASN A 105 -13.57 23.70 24.95
CA ASN A 105 -13.75 22.27 24.81
C ASN A 105 -14.54 21.99 23.54
N GLN A 106 -14.09 20.97 22.81
CA GLN A 106 -14.79 20.44 21.62
C GLN A 106 -14.98 18.94 21.82
N ASP A 107 -16.20 18.47 21.67
CA ASP A 107 -16.50 17.03 21.64
C ASP A 107 -15.96 16.44 20.35
N ILE A 108 -15.11 15.42 20.47
CA ILE A 108 -14.48 14.70 19.38
C ILE A 108 -14.82 13.20 19.42
N THR A 109 -15.83 12.83 20.19
CA THR A 109 -16.20 11.42 20.42
C THR A 109 -16.53 10.71 19.12
N ASP A 110 -17.41 11.29 18.30
CA ASP A 110 -17.81 10.70 17.03
C ASP A 110 -16.63 10.60 16.05
N GLN A 111 -15.73 11.60 16.07
CA GLN A 111 -14.52 11.59 15.27
C GLN A 111 -13.59 10.43 15.70
N LYS A 112 -13.37 10.25 17.01
CA LYS A 112 -12.52 9.17 17.55
C LYS A 112 -13.12 7.79 17.25
N GLN A 113 -14.41 7.63 17.44
CA GLN A 113 -15.09 6.37 17.11
C GLN A 113 -15.01 6.03 15.62
N ALA A 114 -15.17 7.03 14.75
CA ALA A 114 -15.01 6.84 13.30
C ALA A 114 -13.57 6.47 12.93
N GLU A 115 -12.57 7.12 13.55
CA GLU A 115 -11.15 6.82 13.35
C GLU A 115 -10.80 5.39 13.80
N GLU A 116 -11.24 4.98 14.98
CA GLU A 116 -11.02 3.62 15.50
C GLU A 116 -11.70 2.57 14.62
N LYS A 117 -12.94 2.83 14.20
CA LYS A 117 -13.68 1.94 13.27
C LYS A 117 -12.95 1.81 11.93
N LEU A 118 -12.47 2.92 11.39
CA LEU A 118 -11.70 2.92 10.15
C LEU A 118 -10.41 2.10 10.30
N LYS A 119 -9.68 2.30 11.40
CA LYS A 119 -8.47 1.55 11.70
C LYS A 119 -8.73 0.05 11.81
N HIS A 120 -9.83 -0.33 12.47
CA HIS A 120 -10.24 -1.74 12.57
C HIS A 120 -10.56 -2.34 11.20
N LEU A 121 -11.34 -1.61 10.37
CA LEU A 121 -11.69 -2.06 9.01
C LEU A 121 -10.46 -2.20 8.10
N VAL A 122 -9.50 -1.28 8.20
CA VAL A 122 -8.24 -1.37 7.45
C VAL A 122 -7.46 -2.63 7.84
N ASN A 123 -7.31 -2.87 9.15
CA ASN A 123 -6.61 -4.06 9.65
C ASN A 123 -7.32 -5.37 9.24
N GLU A 124 -8.65 -5.43 9.33
CA GLU A 124 -9.43 -6.57 8.87
C GLU A 124 -9.24 -6.82 7.37
N LYS A 125 -9.28 -5.75 6.56
CA LYS A 125 -9.02 -5.84 5.12
C LYS A 125 -7.62 -6.37 4.82
N GLU A 126 -6.59 -5.95 5.54
CA GLU A 126 -5.22 -6.44 5.38
C GLU A 126 -5.12 -7.94 5.67
N ILE A 127 -5.73 -8.41 6.77
CA ILE A 127 -5.76 -9.83 7.13
C ILE A 127 -6.43 -10.65 6.02
N LEU A 128 -7.58 -10.20 5.51
CA LEU A 128 -8.30 -10.89 4.44
C LEU A 128 -7.50 -10.94 3.14
N LEU A 129 -6.78 -9.86 2.80
CA LEU A 129 -5.90 -9.84 1.64
C LEU A 129 -4.77 -10.87 1.77
N ILE A 130 -4.13 -10.97 2.93
CA ILE A 130 -3.07 -11.96 3.19
C ILE A 130 -3.64 -13.39 3.07
N GLU A 131 -4.81 -13.65 3.61
CA GLU A 131 -5.45 -14.96 3.51
C GLU A 131 -5.79 -15.34 2.07
N LEU A 132 -6.39 -14.41 1.32
CA LEU A 132 -6.67 -14.63 -0.11
C LEU A 132 -5.42 -14.98 -0.90
N GLN A 133 -4.30 -14.34 -0.60
CA GLN A 133 -3.01 -14.60 -1.23
C GLN A 133 -2.49 -16.01 -0.96
N HIS A 134 -2.54 -16.40 0.31
CA HIS A 134 -2.17 -17.76 0.70
C HIS A 134 -3.05 -18.81 -0.02
N ARG A 135 -4.33 -18.53 -0.16
CA ARG A 135 -5.26 -19.41 -0.90
C ARG A 135 -4.95 -19.48 -2.38
N VAL A 136 -4.69 -18.33 -3.03
CA VAL A 136 -4.29 -18.31 -4.45
C VAL A 136 -3.01 -19.11 -4.68
N LYS A 137 -1.97 -18.89 -3.87
CA LYS A 137 -0.71 -19.65 -3.94
C LYS A 137 -0.94 -21.16 -3.75
N ASN A 138 -1.76 -21.52 -2.76
CA ASN A 138 -2.06 -22.92 -2.49
C ASN A 138 -2.83 -23.57 -3.66
N ASN A 139 -3.80 -22.88 -4.23
CA ASN A 139 -4.55 -23.36 -5.39
C ASN A 139 -3.65 -23.54 -6.62
N LEU A 140 -2.74 -22.60 -6.89
CA LEU A 140 -1.76 -22.75 -7.97
C LEU A 140 -0.84 -23.95 -7.75
N ASN A 141 -0.38 -24.18 -6.53
CA ASN A 141 0.45 -25.34 -6.19
C ASN A 141 -0.34 -26.67 -6.35
N ILE A 142 -1.61 -26.72 -5.96
CA ILE A 142 -2.47 -27.90 -6.17
C ILE A 142 -2.64 -28.16 -7.66
N ILE A 143 -2.95 -27.15 -8.47
CA ILE A 143 -3.11 -27.30 -9.92
C ILE A 143 -1.78 -27.82 -10.53
N SER A 144 -0.65 -27.24 -10.15
CA SER A 144 0.66 -27.69 -10.60
C SER A 144 0.92 -29.16 -10.25
N SER A 145 0.61 -29.58 -9.02
CA SER A 145 0.76 -30.97 -8.57
C SER A 145 -0.13 -31.94 -9.34
N LEU A 146 -1.39 -31.55 -9.61
CA LEU A 146 -2.31 -32.37 -10.42
C LEU A 146 -1.82 -32.54 -11.86
N LEU A 147 -1.29 -31.48 -12.46
CA LEU A 147 -0.70 -31.54 -13.80
C LEU A 147 0.57 -32.42 -13.82
N HIS A 148 1.41 -32.35 -12.77
CA HIS A 148 2.58 -33.24 -12.62
C HIS A 148 2.19 -34.70 -12.56
N LEU A 149 1.15 -35.05 -11.79
CA LEU A 149 0.65 -36.44 -11.74
C LEU A 149 0.08 -36.93 -13.08
N GLY A 150 -0.38 -35.99 -13.91
CA GLY A 150 -0.89 -36.31 -15.26
C GLY A 150 0.22 -36.49 -16.31
N ILE A 151 1.33 -35.77 -16.20
CA ILE A 151 2.38 -35.73 -17.24
C ILE A 151 3.05 -37.09 -17.46
N ASP A 152 3.19 -37.86 -16.40
CA ASP A 152 3.82 -39.22 -16.47
C ASP A 152 2.94 -40.21 -17.26
N LYS A 153 1.66 -39.93 -17.45
CA LYS A 153 0.73 -40.78 -18.21
C LYS A 153 0.67 -40.40 -19.68
N ILE A 154 1.34 -39.31 -20.09
CA ILE A 154 1.33 -38.81 -21.47
C ILE A 154 2.44 -39.52 -22.24
N ALA A 155 2.07 -40.31 -23.21
CA ALA A 155 3.03 -41.09 -24.06
C ALA A 155 3.69 -40.19 -25.13
N ASP A 156 2.96 -39.20 -25.66
CA ASP A 156 3.45 -38.29 -26.69
C ASP A 156 4.35 -37.19 -26.12
N GLU A 157 5.60 -37.11 -26.60
CA GLU A 157 6.61 -36.20 -26.12
C GLU A 157 6.26 -34.75 -26.38
N LYS A 158 5.56 -34.42 -27.49
CA LYS A 158 5.11 -33.11 -27.83
C LYS A 158 4.03 -32.60 -26.82
N SER A 159 3.06 -33.47 -26.50
CA SER A 159 2.04 -33.18 -25.48
C SER A 159 2.67 -33.04 -24.11
N ARG A 160 3.64 -33.91 -23.74
CA ARG A 160 4.38 -33.78 -22.49
C ARG A 160 5.11 -32.44 -22.35
N GLY A 161 5.72 -31.95 -23.45
CA GLY A 161 6.33 -30.62 -23.50
C GLY A 161 5.36 -29.49 -23.21
N ILE A 162 4.15 -29.54 -23.80
CA ILE A 162 3.11 -28.52 -23.58
C ILE A 162 2.68 -28.48 -22.11
N PHE A 163 2.46 -29.64 -21.49
CA PHE A 163 2.10 -29.73 -20.05
C PHE A 163 3.23 -29.25 -19.14
N SER A 164 4.48 -29.61 -19.45
CA SER A 164 5.65 -29.14 -18.72
C SER A 164 5.77 -27.60 -18.75
N ASP A 165 5.56 -27.00 -19.92
CA ASP A 165 5.55 -25.54 -20.07
C ASP A 165 4.40 -24.90 -19.28
N ALA A 166 3.21 -25.51 -19.26
CA ALA A 166 2.07 -25.02 -18.46
C ALA A 166 2.37 -25.06 -16.97
N ILE A 167 2.96 -26.16 -16.48
CA ILE A 167 3.38 -26.30 -15.08
C ILE A 167 4.41 -25.23 -14.70
N SER A 168 5.42 -25.01 -15.55
CA SER A 168 6.44 -23.99 -15.34
C SER A 168 5.85 -22.59 -15.21
N ARG A 169 4.82 -22.27 -16.01
CA ARG A 169 4.07 -20.99 -15.95
C ARG A 169 3.29 -20.86 -14.65
N ILE A 170 2.60 -21.91 -14.22
CA ILE A 170 1.87 -21.91 -12.95
C ILE A 170 2.82 -21.70 -11.77
N HIS A 171 4.00 -22.34 -11.78
CA HIS A 171 5.03 -22.09 -10.77
C HIS A 171 5.52 -20.64 -10.78
N SER A 172 5.75 -20.08 -11.97
CA SER A 172 6.14 -18.69 -12.10
C SER A 172 5.07 -17.73 -11.57
N MET A 173 3.80 -17.99 -11.88
CA MET A 173 2.67 -17.24 -11.31
C MET A 173 2.64 -17.33 -9.78
N SER A 174 2.76 -18.55 -9.24
CA SER A 174 2.78 -18.76 -7.77
C SER A 174 3.92 -18.01 -7.10
N HIS A 175 5.09 -17.95 -7.74
CA HIS A 175 6.24 -17.21 -7.25
C HIS A 175 6.03 -15.69 -7.31
N ILE A 176 5.49 -15.18 -8.42
CA ILE A 176 5.12 -13.78 -8.59
C ILE A 176 4.15 -13.35 -7.49
N TYR A 177 3.06 -14.11 -7.29
CA TYR A 177 2.11 -13.85 -6.21
C TYR A 177 2.77 -13.86 -4.84
N GLY A 178 3.67 -14.83 -4.57
CA GLY A 178 4.39 -14.90 -3.29
C GLY A 178 5.30 -13.71 -3.01
N GLN A 179 5.97 -13.18 -4.03
CA GLN A 179 6.88 -12.03 -3.89
C GLN A 179 6.14 -10.71 -3.73
N LEU A 180 5.08 -10.49 -4.51
CA LEU A 180 4.31 -9.23 -4.49
C LEU A 180 3.69 -8.93 -3.13
N TYR A 181 3.43 -9.96 -2.34
CA TYR A 181 2.69 -9.80 -1.10
C TYR A 181 3.52 -10.06 0.17
N SER A 182 4.80 -10.40 0.03
CA SER A 182 5.70 -10.55 1.18
C SER A 182 6.25 -9.21 1.71
N SER A 183 6.11 -8.12 0.98
CA SER A 183 6.50 -6.79 1.43
C SER A 183 5.36 -6.12 2.20
N LYS A 184 5.64 -5.67 3.43
CA LYS A 184 4.68 -4.96 4.30
C LYS A 184 4.23 -3.59 3.76
N ASP A 185 4.94 -3.03 2.79
CA ASP A 185 4.62 -1.75 2.14
C ASP A 185 4.00 -1.99 0.76
N LEU A 186 2.67 -2.14 0.73
CA LEU A 186 1.88 -2.25 -0.51
C LEU A 186 1.92 -0.97 -1.38
N GLU A 187 2.38 0.16 -0.82
CA GLU A 187 2.35 1.46 -1.51
C GLU A 187 3.63 1.82 -2.29
N LYS A 188 4.75 1.11 -2.08
CA LYS A 188 6.02 1.42 -2.76
C LYS A 188 6.73 0.14 -3.23
N PHE A 189 6.17 -0.49 -4.26
CA PHE A 189 6.88 -1.58 -4.93
C PHE A 189 8.03 -1.04 -5.77
N ASP A 190 9.24 -1.45 -5.42
CA ASP A 190 10.41 -1.27 -6.28
C ASP A 190 10.32 -2.25 -7.47
N LEU A 191 9.88 -1.73 -8.61
CA LEU A 191 9.73 -2.50 -9.83
C LEU A 191 11.07 -3.09 -10.30
N ASN A 192 12.18 -2.38 -10.10
CA ASN A 192 13.52 -2.87 -10.43
C ASN A 192 13.88 -4.11 -9.60
N TYR A 193 13.66 -4.02 -8.28
CA TYR A 193 13.86 -5.16 -7.37
C TYR A 193 12.99 -6.36 -7.74
N TYR A 194 11.73 -6.13 -8.07
CA TYR A 194 10.82 -7.18 -8.49
C TYR A 194 11.28 -7.89 -9.77
N ILE A 195 11.63 -7.14 -10.82
CA ILE A 195 12.09 -7.71 -12.09
C ILE A 195 13.40 -8.48 -11.92
N ARG A 196 14.33 -7.98 -11.10
CA ARG A 196 15.59 -8.70 -10.78
C ARG A 196 15.31 -10.04 -10.10
N ASN A 197 14.41 -10.04 -9.12
CA ASN A 197 14.07 -11.28 -8.41
C ASN A 197 13.37 -12.29 -9.31
N LEU A 198 12.45 -11.82 -10.17
CA LEU A 198 11.79 -12.65 -11.16
C LEU A 198 12.82 -13.30 -12.11
N ALA A 199 13.68 -12.51 -12.71
CA ALA A 199 14.69 -13.00 -13.62
C ALA A 199 15.71 -13.96 -12.96
N ASN A 200 16.16 -13.64 -11.74
CA ASN A 200 17.02 -14.52 -10.96
C ASN A 200 16.36 -15.87 -10.64
N SER A 201 15.06 -15.85 -10.34
CA SER A 201 14.30 -17.08 -10.12
C SER A 201 14.22 -17.95 -11.37
N ILE A 202 13.96 -17.32 -12.54
CA ILE A 202 13.94 -18.00 -13.84
C ILE A 202 15.33 -18.59 -14.13
N PHE A 203 16.40 -17.80 -13.97
CA PHE A 203 17.79 -18.27 -14.20
C PHE A 203 18.15 -19.47 -13.32
N ARG A 204 17.73 -19.48 -12.06
CA ARG A 204 17.92 -20.63 -11.16
C ARG A 204 17.15 -21.86 -11.63
N THR A 205 15.89 -21.69 -12.04
CA THR A 205 15.02 -22.78 -12.51
C THR A 205 15.62 -23.48 -13.72
N TYR A 206 16.15 -22.71 -14.67
CA TYR A 206 16.78 -23.23 -15.87
C TYR A 206 18.29 -23.51 -15.72
N LYS A 207 18.85 -23.39 -14.51
CA LYS A 207 20.28 -23.60 -14.20
C LYS A 207 21.23 -22.81 -15.10
N ILE A 208 20.84 -21.58 -15.42
CA ILE A 208 21.61 -20.71 -16.33
C ILE A 208 22.85 -20.18 -15.64
N ASN A 209 23.99 -20.29 -16.33
CA ASN A 209 25.25 -19.72 -15.88
C ASN A 209 25.22 -18.20 -16.04
N GLN A 210 25.09 -17.47 -14.92
CA GLN A 210 25.04 -16.00 -14.90
C GLN A 210 26.33 -15.33 -15.39
N ASN A 211 27.43 -16.07 -15.48
CA ASN A 211 28.66 -15.54 -16.10
C ASN A 211 28.60 -15.54 -17.62
N LYS A 212 27.74 -16.38 -18.23
CA LYS A 212 27.51 -16.41 -19.69
C LYS A 212 26.34 -15.54 -20.12
N ASN A 213 25.33 -15.36 -19.27
CA ASN A 213 24.11 -14.64 -19.60
C ASN A 213 23.91 -13.43 -18.67
N ARG A 214 23.91 -12.24 -19.24
CA ARG A 214 23.81 -10.97 -18.53
C ARG A 214 22.38 -10.43 -18.63
N LEU A 215 21.86 -9.94 -17.51
CA LEU A 215 20.60 -9.22 -17.45
C LEU A 215 20.85 -7.73 -17.19
N ILE A 216 20.36 -6.89 -18.07
CA ILE A 216 20.39 -5.43 -17.96
C ILE A 216 18.98 -4.95 -17.67
N ILE A 217 18.78 -4.25 -16.55
CA ILE A 217 17.50 -3.69 -16.15
C ILE A 217 17.66 -2.20 -15.98
N ASP A 218 16.87 -1.44 -16.73
CA ASP A 218 16.76 0.01 -16.71
C ASP A 218 15.27 0.37 -16.49
N VAL A 219 14.90 0.75 -15.28
CA VAL A 219 13.51 0.98 -14.89
C VAL A 219 13.40 2.32 -14.21
N ASP A 220 12.56 3.19 -14.76
CA ASP A 220 12.18 4.45 -14.14
C ASP A 220 11.49 4.22 -12.79
N ASN A 221 11.52 5.22 -11.92
CA ASN A 221 10.81 5.17 -10.65
C ASN A 221 9.30 5.32 -10.88
N ILE A 222 8.67 4.23 -11.34
CA ILE A 222 7.25 4.14 -11.65
C ILE A 222 6.58 3.25 -10.60
N GLY A 223 5.59 3.81 -9.88
CA GLY A 223 4.77 3.01 -8.98
C GLY A 223 3.74 2.19 -9.76
N PHE A 224 3.91 0.88 -9.79
CA PHE A 224 2.88 -0.03 -10.32
C PHE A 224 2.00 -0.53 -9.17
N ASP A 225 0.70 -0.56 -9.43
CA ASP A 225 -0.21 -1.33 -8.60
C ASP A 225 -0.09 -2.84 -8.91
N LEU A 226 -0.57 -3.68 -8.01
CA LEU A 226 -0.53 -5.13 -8.16
C LEU A 226 -1.24 -5.62 -9.43
N LYS A 227 -2.27 -4.91 -9.87
CA LYS A 227 -3.04 -5.27 -11.08
C LYS A 227 -2.19 -5.16 -12.35
N LYS A 228 -1.18 -4.30 -12.36
CA LYS A 228 -0.23 -4.14 -13.47
C LYS A 228 1.01 -5.01 -13.30
N MET A 229 1.49 -5.15 -12.07
CA MET A 229 2.69 -5.95 -11.80
C MET A 229 2.54 -7.40 -12.19
N ILE A 230 1.37 -8.01 -11.95
CA ILE A 230 1.13 -9.41 -12.31
C ILE A 230 1.16 -9.61 -13.84
N PRO A 231 0.40 -8.87 -14.65
CA PRO A 231 0.50 -8.94 -16.11
C PRO A 231 1.90 -8.69 -16.65
N VAL A 232 2.58 -7.67 -16.15
CA VAL A 232 3.97 -7.35 -16.56
C VAL A 232 4.94 -8.47 -16.18
N GLY A 233 4.81 -9.01 -14.97
CA GLY A 233 5.61 -10.15 -14.53
C GLY A 233 5.42 -11.40 -15.40
N LEU A 234 4.18 -11.70 -15.79
CA LEU A 234 3.88 -12.81 -16.70
C LEU A 234 4.48 -12.59 -18.09
N ILE A 235 4.36 -11.38 -18.64
CA ILE A 235 4.98 -11.02 -19.92
C ILE A 235 6.50 -11.22 -19.84
N LEU A 236 7.15 -10.64 -18.83
CA LEU A 236 8.61 -10.76 -18.68
C LEU A 236 9.04 -12.20 -18.45
N ASN A 237 8.26 -12.98 -17.71
CA ASN A 237 8.53 -14.42 -17.55
C ASN A 237 8.52 -15.17 -18.89
N GLU A 238 7.53 -14.92 -19.75
CA GLU A 238 7.47 -15.56 -21.07
C GLU A 238 8.64 -15.11 -21.96
N LEU A 239 8.93 -13.81 -21.99
CA LEU A 239 10.01 -13.28 -22.82
C LEU A 239 11.39 -13.80 -22.38
N ILE A 240 11.70 -13.72 -21.08
CA ILE A 240 12.99 -14.22 -20.52
C ILE A 240 13.13 -15.72 -20.75
N THR A 241 12.06 -16.48 -20.49
CA THR A 241 12.09 -17.93 -20.68
C THR A 241 12.31 -18.31 -22.15
N ASN A 242 11.69 -17.58 -23.09
CA ASN A 242 11.89 -17.78 -24.53
C ASN A 242 13.32 -17.49 -24.94
N SER A 243 13.92 -16.40 -24.47
CA SER A 243 15.32 -16.09 -24.78
C SER A 243 16.27 -17.16 -24.22
N ILE A 244 16.04 -17.63 -22.99
CA ILE A 244 16.83 -18.71 -22.39
C ILE A 244 16.73 -20.00 -23.20
N LYS A 245 15.53 -20.37 -23.68
CA LYS A 245 15.31 -21.65 -24.38
C LYS A 245 15.75 -21.62 -25.84
N PHE A 246 15.65 -20.47 -26.51
CA PHE A 246 15.71 -20.43 -27.97
C PHE A 246 16.70 -19.41 -28.54
N ALA A 247 17.11 -18.38 -27.78
CA ALA A 247 17.91 -17.30 -28.33
C ALA A 247 19.39 -17.56 -28.30
N PHE A 248 19.91 -18.33 -27.32
CA PHE A 248 21.34 -18.48 -27.08
C PHE A 248 21.83 -19.90 -27.34
N PRO A 249 22.46 -20.19 -28.49
CA PRO A 249 23.20 -21.41 -28.72
C PRO A 249 24.30 -21.63 -27.65
N GLU A 250 24.77 -22.88 -27.46
CA GLU A 250 25.62 -23.31 -26.33
C GLU A 250 26.86 -22.44 -26.05
N ASP A 251 27.43 -21.80 -27.04
CA ASP A 251 28.67 -21.00 -26.90
C ASP A 251 28.42 -19.48 -26.94
N MET A 252 27.18 -19.04 -27.10
CA MET A 252 26.85 -17.62 -27.21
C MET A 252 26.78 -16.98 -25.83
N LYS A 253 27.42 -15.79 -25.69
CA LYS A 253 27.18 -14.92 -24.53
C LYS A 253 25.87 -14.21 -24.72
N GLY A 254 24.88 -14.57 -23.90
CA GLY A 254 23.54 -13.97 -23.95
C GLY A 254 23.46 -12.66 -23.18
N GLU A 255 22.78 -11.70 -23.76
CA GLU A 255 22.40 -10.48 -23.07
C GLU A 255 20.91 -10.26 -23.22
N ILE A 256 20.23 -10.03 -22.10
CA ILE A 256 18.80 -9.73 -22.02
C ILE A 256 18.65 -8.34 -21.43
N GLY A 257 17.99 -7.44 -22.15
CA GLY A 257 17.66 -6.08 -21.72
C GLY A 257 16.18 -5.91 -21.41
N VAL A 258 15.88 -5.29 -20.29
CA VAL A 258 14.52 -4.85 -19.91
C VAL A 258 14.58 -3.38 -19.56
N LYS A 259 13.88 -2.55 -20.33
CA LYS A 259 13.71 -1.14 -20.03
C LYS A 259 12.23 -0.82 -19.84
N ILE A 260 11.89 -0.14 -18.75
CA ILE A 260 10.53 0.32 -18.47
C ILE A 260 10.60 1.80 -18.16
N CYS A 261 9.91 2.60 -18.95
CA CYS A 261 9.92 4.05 -18.82
C CYS A 261 8.50 4.63 -18.97
N ARG A 262 8.33 5.82 -18.39
CA ARG A 262 7.13 6.61 -18.62
C ARG A 262 7.27 7.38 -19.93
N ALA A 263 6.31 7.21 -20.82
CA ALA A 263 6.18 7.95 -22.07
C ALA A 263 5.22 9.14 -21.92
N GLU A 264 5.01 9.88 -23.01
CA GLU A 264 4.05 10.99 -23.05
C GLU A 264 2.62 10.51 -22.81
N ASN A 265 1.75 11.43 -22.36
CA ASN A 265 0.31 11.18 -22.12
C ASN A 265 0.00 10.04 -21.14
N ASP A 266 0.79 9.91 -20.07
CA ASP A 266 0.62 8.86 -19.06
C ASP A 266 0.71 7.42 -19.61
N TYR A 267 1.42 7.21 -20.72
CA TYR A 267 1.75 5.88 -21.19
C TYR A 267 2.98 5.33 -20.50
N ILE A 268 3.01 4.02 -20.40
CA ILE A 268 4.16 3.25 -19.92
C ILE A 268 4.62 2.36 -21.05
N ASP A 269 5.90 2.45 -21.36
CA ASP A 269 6.56 1.64 -22.36
C ASP A 269 7.48 0.62 -21.72
N ILE A 270 7.34 -0.64 -22.15
CA ILE A 270 8.21 -1.76 -21.81
C ILE A 270 8.96 -2.16 -23.07
N PHE A 271 10.27 -2.02 -23.05
CA PHE A 271 11.16 -2.51 -24.08
C PHE A 271 11.89 -3.75 -23.55
N TYR A 272 11.69 -4.85 -24.21
CA TYR A 272 12.43 -6.08 -23.99
C TYR A 272 13.30 -6.39 -25.20
N GLY A 273 14.50 -6.90 -24.98
CA GLY A 273 15.35 -7.34 -26.06
C GLY A 273 16.39 -8.36 -25.64
N ASP A 274 16.73 -9.25 -26.53
CA ASP A 274 17.92 -10.09 -26.40
C ASP A 274 18.86 -9.89 -27.61
N ASN A 275 20.10 -10.38 -27.47
CA ASN A 275 21.11 -10.37 -28.54
C ASN A 275 21.24 -11.75 -29.18
N GLY A 276 20.22 -12.60 -29.11
CA GLY A 276 20.22 -13.95 -29.61
C GLY A 276 20.06 -14.07 -31.12
N THR A 277 19.75 -15.28 -31.56
CA THR A 277 19.59 -15.61 -32.99
C THR A 277 18.37 -14.98 -33.62
N GLY A 278 17.40 -14.48 -32.82
CA GLY A 278 16.12 -13.97 -33.30
C GLY A 278 15.20 -15.03 -33.89
N ALA A 279 14.16 -14.57 -34.60
CA ALA A 279 13.22 -15.43 -35.31
C ALA A 279 13.68 -15.67 -36.75
N PRO A 280 13.26 -16.78 -37.41
CA PRO A 280 13.54 -17.03 -38.84
C PRO A 280 13.03 -15.92 -39.73
N ALA A 281 13.65 -15.76 -40.90
CA ALA A 281 13.20 -14.79 -41.87
C ALA A 281 11.75 -15.08 -42.32
N GLY A 282 10.92 -14.03 -42.31
CA GLY A 282 9.49 -14.14 -42.68
C GLY A 282 8.57 -14.65 -41.55
N PHE A 283 9.08 -14.84 -40.35
CA PHE A 283 8.28 -15.26 -39.19
C PHE A 283 7.29 -14.15 -38.77
N ASP A 284 6.00 -14.49 -38.81
CA ASP A 284 4.91 -13.63 -38.32
C ASP A 284 4.62 -13.96 -36.85
N PHE A 285 5.06 -13.10 -35.97
CA PHE A 285 4.92 -13.32 -34.52
C PHE A 285 3.47 -13.49 -34.05
N GLU A 286 2.54 -12.86 -34.76
CA GLU A 286 1.11 -12.94 -34.41
C GLU A 286 0.47 -14.25 -34.88
N LYS A 287 0.87 -14.78 -36.06
CA LYS A 287 0.31 -16.01 -36.62
C LYS A 287 1.10 -17.25 -36.25
N ASP A 288 2.45 -17.16 -36.31
CA ASP A 288 3.35 -18.31 -36.14
C ASP A 288 3.84 -18.42 -34.69
N GLY A 289 3.59 -17.38 -33.87
CA GLY A 289 4.00 -17.34 -32.47
C GLY A 289 3.40 -18.48 -31.66
N LYS A 290 4.27 -19.24 -30.96
CA LYS A 290 3.81 -20.29 -30.04
C LYS A 290 3.10 -19.67 -28.84
N MET A 291 2.53 -20.53 -27.98
CA MET A 291 1.72 -20.15 -26.82
C MET A 291 2.32 -19.00 -25.98
N GLY A 292 3.66 -18.93 -25.81
CA GLY A 292 4.33 -17.85 -25.04
C GLY A 292 4.12 -16.47 -25.66
N ILE A 293 4.36 -16.34 -26.96
CA ILE A 293 4.17 -15.08 -27.69
C ILE A 293 2.69 -14.71 -27.75
N GLN A 294 1.80 -15.69 -27.95
CA GLN A 294 0.35 -15.46 -27.89
C GLN A 294 -0.11 -14.98 -26.52
N THR A 295 0.50 -15.49 -25.45
CA THR A 295 0.24 -15.03 -24.07
C THR A 295 0.64 -13.56 -23.91
N VAL A 296 1.80 -13.14 -24.44
CA VAL A 296 2.25 -11.74 -24.38
C VAL A 296 1.27 -10.83 -25.12
N TYR A 297 0.81 -11.21 -26.33
CA TYR A 297 -0.21 -10.46 -27.05
C TYR A 297 -1.53 -10.37 -26.29
N SER A 298 -2.00 -11.50 -25.76
CA SER A 298 -3.25 -11.55 -24.99
C SER A 298 -3.21 -10.67 -23.74
N ILE A 299 -2.15 -10.74 -22.97
CA ILE A 299 -1.97 -9.92 -21.77
C ILE A 299 -1.83 -8.45 -22.14
N GLY A 300 -1.00 -8.13 -23.12
CA GLY A 300 -0.79 -6.77 -23.60
C GLY A 300 -2.09 -6.10 -24.06
N ARG A 301 -2.87 -6.81 -24.87
CA ARG A 301 -4.13 -6.27 -25.46
C ARG A 301 -5.30 -6.30 -24.48
N HIS A 302 -5.51 -7.40 -23.75
CA HIS A 302 -6.73 -7.59 -22.98
C HIS A 302 -6.59 -7.23 -21.49
N GLN A 303 -5.44 -7.47 -20.87
CA GLN A 303 -5.23 -7.16 -19.46
C GLN A 303 -4.66 -5.74 -19.28
N LEU A 304 -3.63 -5.36 -20.03
CA LEU A 304 -3.06 -4.03 -19.98
C LEU A 304 -3.79 -3.01 -20.87
N GLN A 305 -4.69 -3.47 -21.75
CA GLN A 305 -5.42 -2.64 -22.73
C GLN A 305 -4.49 -1.79 -23.59
N GLY A 306 -3.36 -2.34 -23.92
CA GLY A 306 -2.28 -1.71 -24.66
C GLY A 306 -1.99 -2.38 -26.00
N LYS A 307 -0.78 -2.16 -26.49
CA LYS A 307 -0.24 -2.76 -27.71
C LYS A 307 1.01 -3.56 -27.40
N ALA A 308 1.26 -4.60 -28.14
CA ALA A 308 2.48 -5.38 -28.09
C ALA A 308 2.98 -5.60 -29.53
N ASP A 309 4.21 -5.24 -29.79
CA ASP A 309 4.86 -5.34 -31.09
C ASP A 309 6.16 -6.13 -30.95
N PHE A 310 6.42 -7.03 -31.91
CA PHE A 310 7.62 -7.83 -31.97
C PHE A 310 8.42 -7.58 -33.22
N LYS A 311 9.75 -7.61 -33.11
CA LYS A 311 10.69 -7.55 -34.23
C LYS A 311 11.85 -8.50 -33.99
N SER A 312 12.40 -9.03 -35.10
CA SER A 312 13.61 -9.82 -35.11
C SER A 312 14.73 -9.01 -35.77
N GLU A 313 15.53 -8.32 -34.96
CA GLU A 313 16.62 -7.45 -35.39
C GLU A 313 17.82 -7.66 -34.43
N ASN A 314 18.82 -8.46 -34.86
CA ASN A 314 19.93 -8.83 -33.98
C ASN A 314 19.46 -9.39 -32.63
N GLY A 315 18.60 -10.40 -32.67
CA GLY A 315 17.87 -10.98 -31.55
C GLY A 315 16.37 -10.67 -31.57
N LEU A 316 15.66 -10.98 -30.52
CA LEU A 316 14.25 -10.65 -30.33
C LEU A 316 14.13 -9.27 -29.70
N LYS A 317 13.23 -8.45 -30.25
CA LYS A 317 12.79 -7.18 -29.64
C LYS A 317 11.28 -7.21 -29.42
N CYS A 318 10.83 -6.78 -28.25
CA CYS A 318 9.41 -6.66 -27.95
C CYS A 318 9.17 -5.28 -27.33
N HIS A 319 8.18 -4.55 -27.83
CA HIS A 319 7.73 -3.28 -27.30
C HIS A 319 6.28 -3.41 -26.87
N ILE A 320 5.99 -3.05 -25.62
CA ILE A 320 4.63 -3.05 -25.08
C ILE A 320 4.35 -1.67 -24.54
N SER A 321 3.23 -1.09 -24.97
CA SER A 321 2.82 0.25 -24.56
C SER A 321 1.38 0.20 -24.05
N PHE A 322 1.13 0.79 -22.88
CA PHE A 322 -0.19 0.84 -22.25
C PHE A 322 -0.36 2.08 -21.38
N HIS A 323 -1.62 2.49 -21.17
CA HIS A 323 -1.91 3.69 -20.40
C HIS A 323 -1.95 3.42 -18.90
N GLU A 324 -1.34 4.30 -18.09
CA GLU A 324 -1.26 4.14 -16.64
C GLU A 324 -2.62 4.17 -15.93
N LYS A 325 -3.58 4.98 -16.40
CA LYS A 325 -4.86 5.27 -15.72
C LYS A 325 -6.04 4.36 -16.10
N HIS A 326 -5.96 3.58 -17.17
CA HIS A 326 -7.13 2.81 -17.67
C HIS A 326 -7.59 1.65 -16.77
N TYR A 327 -6.85 1.30 -15.73
CA TYR A 327 -7.17 0.16 -14.85
C TYR A 327 -8.04 0.50 -13.62
N SER A 328 -8.36 1.78 -13.39
CA SER A 328 -9.05 2.22 -12.16
C SER A 328 -10.58 2.28 -12.26
N GLN A 329 -11.20 1.90 -13.39
CA GLN A 329 -12.65 2.09 -13.61
C GLN A 329 -13.49 0.81 -13.80
N ARG A 330 -13.06 -0.35 -13.35
CA ARG A 330 -13.97 -1.52 -13.27
C ARG A 330 -13.95 -2.13 -11.88
N ILE A 331 -14.74 -1.54 -10.99
CA ILE A 331 -15.39 -2.19 -9.86
C ILE A 331 -16.87 -1.91 -10.01
#